data_e5df7c286e17cb3c811b60621e6ae562
#
_entry.id   e5df7c286e17cb3c811b60621e6ae562
#
_cell.length_a   1.000
_cell.length_b   1.000
_cell.length_c   1.000
_cell.angle_alpha   90.00
_cell.angle_beta   90.00
_cell.angle_gamma   90.00
#
_symmetry.space_group_name_H-M   'P 1'
#
loop_
_entity.id
_entity.type
_entity.pdbx_description
1 polymer ?
#
loop_
_entity_poly.entity_id
_entity_poly.type
_entity_poly.pdbx_seq_one_letter_code
_entity_poly.pdbx_strand_id
1 'polypeptide(L)'
;MNVSDLFFIVSVFLIATGLFGLFTAALMRRWDLAKRLGLGVLIYSGVYALMLVGVALLSPQRVMVFHQLRCFDDWCAAVENVEQRPAIGTLQANGSFYLVTIDVLSQAKRIRQRALDASAYVLDELGNRYDPSPEGTQALEAAGQAGQPMNSWLEAGASFTSIVVFDLPVDIHQPALVFTHGAFPGLIIIGERQTRSIDIRKPT
;
A
#
# COMPACT_ATOMS: atom_id res chain seq x y z
N MET A 1 0.62 17.91 1.30
CA MET A 1 2.04 17.62 1.54
C MET A 1 2.21 17.46 3.03
N ASN A 2 2.54 16.27 3.48
CA ASN A 2 2.71 15.98 4.90
C ASN A 2 4.11 16.42 5.38
N VAL A 3 4.28 16.54 6.71
CA VAL A 3 5.60 16.89 7.29
C VAL A 3 6.66 15.88 6.89
N SER A 4 6.31 14.60 6.76
CA SER A 4 7.19 13.52 6.32
C SER A 4 7.69 13.70 4.89
N ASP A 5 6.82 14.16 3.97
CA ASP A 5 7.16 14.43 2.57
C ASP A 5 8.18 15.58 2.48
N LEU A 6 7.92 16.64 3.25
CA LEU A 6 8.84 17.78 3.31
C LEU A 6 10.20 17.36 3.86
N PHE A 7 10.22 16.56 4.93
CA PHE A 7 11.45 16.05 5.53
C PHE A 7 12.23 15.17 4.54
N PHE A 8 11.53 14.32 3.77
CA PHE A 8 12.14 13.51 2.71
C PHE A 8 12.79 14.38 1.62
N ILE A 9 12.04 15.36 1.08
CA ILE A 9 12.54 16.26 0.04
C ILE A 9 13.80 17.01 0.51
N VAL A 10 13.76 17.55 1.74
CA VAL A 10 14.92 18.25 2.34
C VAL A 10 16.11 17.31 2.50
N SER A 11 15.86 16.07 2.95
CA SER A 11 16.93 15.07 3.13
C SER A 11 17.59 14.69 1.80
N VAL A 12 16.80 14.46 0.75
CA VAL A 12 17.31 14.19 -0.59
C VAL A 12 18.16 15.35 -1.10
N PHE A 13 17.68 16.59 -0.92
CA PHE A 13 18.42 17.77 -1.32
C PHE A 13 19.75 17.92 -0.58
N LEU A 14 19.79 17.71 0.73
CA LEU A 14 21.02 17.76 1.53
C LEU A 14 22.03 16.68 1.13
N ILE A 15 21.57 15.44 0.92
CA ILE A 15 22.42 14.34 0.46
C ILE A 15 22.97 14.64 -0.93
N ALA A 16 22.14 15.09 -1.87
CA ALA A 16 22.57 15.43 -3.23
C ALA A 16 23.60 16.56 -3.23
N THR A 17 23.38 17.61 -2.44
CA THR A 17 24.31 18.74 -2.28
C THR A 17 25.64 18.29 -1.65
N GLY A 18 25.57 17.44 -0.63
CA GLY A 18 26.74 16.86 0.02
C GLY A 18 27.57 15.98 -0.93
N LEU A 19 26.92 15.15 -1.73
CA LEU A 19 27.58 14.32 -2.76
C LEU A 19 28.21 15.19 -3.86
N PHE A 20 27.53 16.25 -4.30
CA PHE A 20 28.08 17.19 -5.27
C PHE A 20 29.31 17.93 -4.71
N GLY A 21 29.24 18.37 -3.45
CA GLY A 21 30.37 18.97 -2.75
C GLY A 21 31.55 18.01 -2.60
N LEU A 22 31.28 16.74 -2.27
CA LEU A 22 32.27 15.66 -2.22
C LEU A 22 32.98 15.50 -3.58
N PHE A 23 32.18 15.40 -4.65
CA PHE A 23 32.69 15.22 -6.01
C PHE A 23 33.57 16.40 -6.45
N THR A 24 33.13 17.64 -6.22
CA THR A 24 33.88 18.83 -6.55
C THR A 24 35.18 18.95 -5.73
N ALA A 25 35.15 18.63 -4.43
CA ALA A 25 36.34 18.63 -3.58
C ALA A 25 37.36 17.57 -4.05
N ALA A 26 36.88 16.38 -4.49
CA ALA A 26 37.73 15.33 -5.04
C ALA A 26 38.38 15.75 -6.35
N LEU A 27 37.63 16.37 -7.28
CA LEU A 27 38.17 16.93 -8.53
C LEU A 27 39.24 17.99 -8.28
N MET A 28 39.03 18.84 -7.27
CA MET A 28 39.99 19.89 -6.87
C MET A 28 41.16 19.34 -6.04
N ARG A 29 41.27 18.01 -5.88
CA ARG A 29 42.27 17.31 -5.05
C ARG A 29 42.32 17.75 -3.59
N ARG A 30 41.23 18.32 -3.06
CA ARG A 30 41.12 18.72 -1.65
C ARG A 30 40.65 17.53 -0.81
N TRP A 31 41.50 16.53 -0.64
CA TRP A 31 41.16 15.25 -0.03
C TRP A 31 40.63 15.37 1.40
N ASP A 32 41.14 16.32 2.20
CA ASP A 32 40.67 16.50 3.59
C ASP A 32 39.24 17.03 3.63
N LEU A 33 38.88 17.93 2.72
CA LEU A 33 37.49 18.40 2.60
C LEU A 33 36.58 17.30 2.09
N ALA A 34 37.02 16.53 1.09
CA ALA A 34 36.27 15.41 0.56
C ALA A 34 35.97 14.34 1.64
N LYS A 35 36.97 13.99 2.47
CA LYS A 35 36.76 13.05 3.59
C LYS A 35 35.72 13.55 4.60
N ARG A 36 35.78 14.83 4.98
CA ARG A 36 34.84 15.44 5.93
C ARG A 36 33.42 15.47 5.37
N LEU A 37 33.25 15.88 4.11
CA LEU A 37 31.95 15.86 3.44
C LEU A 37 31.40 14.43 3.30
N GLY A 38 32.25 13.48 2.88
CA GLY A 38 31.87 12.07 2.76
C GLY A 38 31.41 11.48 4.10
N LEU A 39 32.15 11.77 5.19
CA LEU A 39 31.76 11.34 6.52
C LEU A 39 30.42 11.98 6.95
N GLY A 40 30.22 13.25 6.67
CA GLY A 40 28.97 13.96 6.98
C GLY A 40 27.78 13.37 6.24
N VAL A 41 27.90 13.09 4.94
CA VAL A 41 26.85 12.44 4.13
C VAL A 41 26.57 11.04 4.65
N LEU A 42 27.60 10.26 4.99
CA LEU A 42 27.44 8.91 5.51
C LEU A 42 26.69 8.90 6.84
N ILE A 43 27.07 9.76 7.78
CA ILE A 43 26.42 9.86 9.09
C ILE A 43 24.96 10.30 8.92
N TYR A 44 24.70 11.33 8.11
CA TYR A 44 23.34 11.83 7.88
C TYR A 44 22.45 10.74 7.26
N SER A 45 22.93 10.07 6.21
CA SER A 45 22.19 8.97 5.55
C SER A 45 21.94 7.80 6.50
N GLY A 46 22.93 7.46 7.35
CA GLY A 46 22.80 6.43 8.37
C GLY A 46 21.73 6.75 9.42
N VAL A 47 21.74 7.99 9.92
CA VAL A 47 20.70 8.47 10.87
C VAL A 47 19.32 8.47 10.21
N TYR A 48 19.21 8.92 8.97
CA TYR A 48 17.96 8.90 8.23
C TYR A 48 17.41 7.46 8.08
N ALA A 49 18.27 6.53 7.67
CA ALA A 49 17.90 5.12 7.53
C ALA A 49 17.48 4.50 8.88
N LEU A 50 18.18 4.80 9.97
CA LEU A 50 17.79 4.34 11.31
C LEU A 50 16.45 4.91 11.76
N MET A 51 16.17 6.18 11.49
CA MET A 51 14.87 6.79 11.77
C MET A 51 13.76 6.14 10.94
N LEU A 52 13.99 5.89 9.66
CA LEU A 52 13.03 5.22 8.77
C LEU A 52 12.67 3.82 9.29
N VAL A 53 13.67 3.01 9.60
CA VAL A 53 13.48 1.66 10.12
C VAL A 53 12.85 1.69 11.52
N GLY A 54 13.34 2.57 12.40
CA GLY A 54 12.80 2.71 13.76
C GLY A 54 11.32 3.08 13.77
N VAL A 55 10.93 4.07 12.96
CA VAL A 55 9.51 4.46 12.86
C VAL A 55 8.69 3.32 12.23
N ALA A 56 9.21 2.62 11.22
CA ALA A 56 8.50 1.50 10.59
C ALA A 56 8.25 0.34 11.57
N LEU A 57 9.21 0.04 12.45
CA LEU A 57 9.09 -1.05 13.43
C LEU A 57 8.22 -0.67 14.64
N LEU A 58 8.27 0.61 15.05
CA LEU A 58 7.54 1.08 16.24
C LEU A 58 6.14 1.59 15.91
N SER A 59 5.80 1.75 14.63
CA SER A 59 4.48 2.25 14.24
C SER A 59 3.42 1.16 14.44
N PRO A 60 2.39 1.42 15.26
CA PRO A 60 1.31 0.46 15.45
C PRO A 60 0.52 0.26 14.15
N GLN A 61 0.04 -0.95 13.94
CA GLN A 61 -0.93 -1.24 12.89
C GLN A 61 -2.20 -0.39 13.14
N ARG A 62 -2.59 0.39 12.16
CA ARG A 62 -3.84 1.16 12.24
C ARG A 62 -4.95 0.36 11.54
N VAL A 63 -5.92 -0.07 12.33
CA VAL A 63 -7.14 -0.66 11.80
C VAL A 63 -8.05 0.47 11.33
N MET A 64 -8.47 0.41 10.08
CA MET A 64 -9.44 1.32 9.47
C MET A 64 -10.84 0.71 9.60
N VAL A 65 -11.85 1.55 9.59
CA VAL A 65 -13.25 1.12 9.58
C VAL A 65 -13.77 1.00 8.15
N PHE A 66 -14.89 0.27 7.97
CA PHE A 66 -15.62 0.21 6.70
C PHE A 66 -15.98 1.64 6.22
N HIS A 67 -16.10 1.82 4.92
CA HIS A 67 -16.37 3.10 4.23
C HIS A 67 -15.27 4.16 4.42
N GLN A 68 -14.20 3.87 5.16
CA GLN A 68 -13.08 4.80 5.29
C GLN A 68 -12.19 4.72 4.04
N LEU A 69 -12.11 5.84 3.32
CA LEU A 69 -11.25 5.96 2.15
C LEU A 69 -9.78 5.88 2.54
N ARG A 70 -9.04 4.99 1.87
CA ARG A 70 -7.59 5.00 1.83
C ARG A 70 -7.14 5.50 0.47
N CYS A 71 -6.43 6.61 0.47
CA CYS A 71 -5.92 7.21 -0.75
C CYS A 71 -4.42 6.99 -0.90
N PHE A 72 -4.02 6.74 -2.13
CA PHE A 72 -2.66 6.70 -2.63
C PHE A 72 -2.62 7.75 -3.74
N ASP A 73 -2.10 8.92 -3.43
CA ASP A 73 -2.24 10.12 -4.26
C ASP A 73 -3.71 10.40 -4.58
N ASP A 74 -4.08 10.41 -5.86
CA ASP A 74 -5.44 10.67 -6.32
C ASP A 74 -6.31 9.41 -6.47
N TRP A 75 -5.75 8.20 -6.28
CA TRP A 75 -6.48 6.95 -6.30
C TRP A 75 -6.85 6.53 -4.88
N CYS A 76 -8.12 6.31 -4.64
CA CYS A 76 -8.63 5.95 -3.32
C CYS A 76 -9.45 4.66 -3.38
N ALA A 77 -9.41 3.88 -2.30
CA ALA A 77 -10.24 2.69 -2.13
C ALA A 77 -10.86 2.65 -0.73
N ALA A 78 -12.09 2.14 -0.64
CA ALA A 78 -12.77 1.85 0.61
C ALA A 78 -13.43 0.48 0.54
N VAL A 79 -13.50 -0.23 1.66
CA VAL A 79 -14.32 -1.45 1.76
C VAL A 79 -15.76 -1.04 2.03
N GLU A 80 -16.65 -1.44 1.14
CA GLU A 80 -18.08 -1.16 1.25
C GLU A 80 -18.82 -2.29 1.95
N ASN A 81 -18.51 -3.54 1.57
CA ASN A 81 -19.19 -4.72 2.12
C ASN A 81 -18.27 -5.93 2.10
N VAL A 82 -18.54 -6.88 2.98
CA VAL A 82 -17.92 -8.22 2.97
C VAL A 82 -19.00 -9.27 3.12
N GLU A 83 -19.04 -10.20 2.19
CA GLU A 83 -19.94 -11.34 2.21
C GLU A 83 -19.14 -12.64 2.32
N GLN A 84 -19.59 -13.55 3.17
CA GLN A 84 -19.03 -14.89 3.29
C GLN A 84 -19.94 -15.90 2.61
N ARG A 85 -19.35 -16.74 1.76
CA ARG A 85 -20.07 -17.82 1.06
C ARG A 85 -19.26 -19.12 1.12
N PRO A 86 -19.89 -20.27 1.33
CA PRO A 86 -19.23 -21.57 1.26
C PRO A 86 -18.92 -21.98 -0.19
N ALA A 87 -19.63 -21.39 -1.17
CA ALA A 87 -19.47 -21.70 -2.58
C ALA A 87 -19.83 -20.51 -3.47
N ILE A 88 -19.27 -20.48 -4.70
CA ILE A 88 -19.62 -19.56 -5.78
C ILE A 88 -20.00 -20.41 -7.00
N GLY A 89 -21.30 -20.42 -7.37
CA GLY A 89 -21.81 -21.35 -8.39
C GLY A 89 -21.56 -22.80 -8.00
N THR A 90 -20.77 -23.52 -8.80
CA THR A 90 -20.38 -24.92 -8.53
C THR A 90 -19.06 -25.06 -7.78
N LEU A 91 -18.31 -23.97 -7.62
CA LEU A 91 -17.02 -23.97 -6.94
C LEU A 91 -17.22 -23.93 -5.43
N GLN A 92 -16.70 -24.93 -4.72
CA GLN A 92 -16.66 -24.95 -3.26
C GLN A 92 -15.37 -24.29 -2.77
N ALA A 93 -15.46 -23.53 -1.67
CA ALA A 93 -14.27 -23.01 -1.00
C ALA A 93 -13.51 -24.14 -0.30
N ASN A 94 -12.17 -24.00 -0.19
CA ASN A 94 -11.39 -24.86 0.71
C ASN A 94 -11.68 -24.55 2.18
N GLY A 95 -12.03 -23.30 2.47
CA GLY A 95 -12.49 -22.85 3.76
C GLY A 95 -13.80 -22.06 3.62
N SER A 96 -13.71 -20.76 3.40
CA SER A 96 -14.84 -19.90 3.11
C SER A 96 -14.43 -18.80 2.14
N PHE A 97 -15.25 -18.56 1.11
CA PHE A 97 -15.03 -17.39 0.25
C PHE A 97 -15.47 -16.12 0.96
N TYR A 98 -14.56 -15.17 0.99
CA TYR A 98 -14.82 -13.79 1.40
C TYR A 98 -14.87 -12.93 0.15
N LEU A 99 -16.05 -12.43 -0.18
CA LEU A 99 -16.30 -11.51 -1.28
C LEU A 99 -16.22 -10.10 -0.71
N VAL A 100 -15.13 -9.41 -1.00
CA VAL A 100 -14.91 -8.04 -0.51
C VAL A 100 -15.27 -7.06 -1.60
N THR A 101 -16.33 -6.30 -1.37
CA THR A 101 -16.77 -5.21 -2.24
C THR A 101 -15.97 -3.97 -1.90
N ILE A 102 -15.29 -3.42 -2.90
CA ILE A 102 -14.37 -2.29 -2.78
C ILE A 102 -14.83 -1.19 -3.71
N ASP A 103 -15.11 -0.02 -3.16
CA ASP A 103 -15.33 1.17 -3.95
C ASP A 103 -14.00 1.85 -4.24
N VAL A 104 -13.74 2.06 -5.52
CA VAL A 104 -12.55 2.73 -6.03
C VAL A 104 -12.96 4.11 -6.56
N LEU A 105 -12.28 5.15 -6.09
CA LEU A 105 -12.60 6.55 -6.38
C LEU A 105 -11.37 7.30 -6.86
N SER A 106 -11.52 8.13 -7.90
CA SER A 106 -10.50 9.09 -8.34
C SER A 106 -10.74 10.47 -7.71
N GLN A 107 -9.72 10.99 -7.03
CA GLN A 107 -9.67 12.39 -6.59
C GLN A 107 -8.95 13.30 -7.60
N ALA A 108 -8.49 12.76 -8.71
CA ALA A 108 -7.88 13.52 -9.79
C ALA A 108 -8.89 14.55 -10.36
N LYS A 109 -8.39 15.73 -10.71
CA LYS A 109 -9.25 16.84 -11.19
C LYS A 109 -9.35 16.92 -12.70
N ARG A 110 -8.39 16.36 -13.46
CA ARG A 110 -8.28 16.61 -14.90
C ARG A 110 -7.83 15.41 -15.72
N ILE A 111 -7.21 14.41 -15.11
CA ILE A 111 -6.52 13.34 -15.84
C ILE A 111 -7.12 12.01 -15.40
N ARG A 112 -7.46 11.16 -16.39
CA ARG A 112 -7.77 9.77 -16.10
C ARG A 112 -6.53 9.05 -15.59
N GLN A 113 -6.72 8.12 -14.69
CA GLN A 113 -5.63 7.37 -14.06
C GLN A 113 -5.91 5.88 -14.06
N ARG A 114 -4.87 5.10 -13.84
CA ARG A 114 -4.95 3.66 -13.67
C ARG A 114 -3.90 3.25 -12.66
N ALA A 115 -4.32 2.60 -11.60
CA ALA A 115 -3.42 2.01 -10.62
C ALA A 115 -3.05 0.59 -11.06
N LEU A 116 -2.00 0.47 -11.90
CA LEU A 116 -1.59 -0.81 -12.50
C LEU A 116 -1.18 -1.85 -11.47
N ASP A 117 -0.67 -1.43 -10.34
CA ASP A 117 -0.12 -2.21 -9.25
C ASP A 117 -0.99 -2.18 -7.98
N ALA A 118 -2.20 -1.60 -8.08
CA ALA A 118 -3.16 -1.68 -6.99
C ALA A 118 -3.56 -3.13 -6.75
N SER A 119 -3.37 -3.59 -5.53
CA SER A 119 -3.76 -4.92 -5.10
C SER A 119 -4.28 -4.91 -3.66
N ALA A 120 -5.02 -5.96 -3.33
CA ALA A 120 -5.49 -6.21 -1.97
C ALA A 120 -5.06 -7.61 -1.55
N TYR A 121 -4.75 -7.77 -0.28
CA TYR A 121 -4.49 -9.07 0.34
C TYR A 121 -5.02 -9.08 1.76
N VAL A 122 -5.22 -10.26 2.32
CA VAL A 122 -5.67 -10.45 3.71
C VAL A 122 -4.48 -10.90 4.56
N LEU A 123 -4.39 -10.37 5.78
CA LEU A 123 -3.50 -10.85 6.83
C LEU A 123 -4.33 -11.43 7.96
N ASP A 124 -3.87 -12.51 8.57
CA ASP A 124 -4.39 -13.00 9.84
C ASP A 124 -3.62 -12.35 11.04
N GLU A 125 -4.00 -12.72 12.26
CA GLU A 125 -3.35 -12.23 13.48
C GLU A 125 -1.88 -12.65 13.63
N LEU A 126 -1.47 -13.73 12.94
CA LEU A 126 -0.10 -14.24 12.92
C LEU A 126 0.75 -13.58 11.82
N GLY A 127 0.11 -12.76 10.96
CA GLY A 127 0.76 -12.11 9.83
C GLY A 127 0.89 -13.00 8.58
N ASN A 128 0.18 -14.14 8.52
CA ASN A 128 0.11 -14.94 7.30
C ASN A 128 -0.66 -14.17 6.25
N ARG A 129 -0.16 -14.20 5.02
CA ARG A 129 -0.75 -13.50 3.89
C ARG A 129 -1.56 -14.44 3.02
N TYR A 130 -2.77 -13.98 2.67
CA TYR A 130 -3.68 -14.63 1.75
C TYR A 130 -3.93 -13.69 0.57
N ASP A 131 -3.55 -14.13 -0.62
CA ASP A 131 -3.79 -13.39 -1.86
C ASP A 131 -5.19 -13.71 -2.43
N PRO A 132 -5.73 -12.90 -3.34
CA PRO A 132 -7.01 -13.17 -3.99
C PRO A 132 -7.04 -14.54 -4.67
N SER A 133 -8.16 -15.24 -4.57
CA SER A 133 -8.41 -16.54 -5.23
C SER A 133 -8.70 -16.34 -6.72
N PRO A 134 -7.82 -16.80 -7.63
CA PRO A 134 -8.09 -16.71 -9.07
C PRO A 134 -9.32 -17.54 -9.47
N GLU A 135 -9.48 -18.73 -8.90
CA GLU A 135 -10.60 -19.63 -9.16
C GLU A 135 -11.91 -19.02 -8.69
N GLY A 136 -11.91 -18.44 -7.47
CA GLY A 136 -13.07 -17.75 -6.92
C GLY A 136 -13.46 -16.54 -7.76
N THR A 137 -12.48 -15.78 -8.24
CA THR A 137 -12.72 -14.64 -9.14
C THR A 137 -13.33 -15.08 -10.47
N GLN A 138 -12.79 -16.13 -11.09
CA GLN A 138 -13.36 -16.70 -12.34
C GLN A 138 -14.77 -17.23 -12.15
N ALA A 139 -15.05 -17.90 -11.03
CA ALA A 139 -16.40 -18.39 -10.73
C ALA A 139 -17.38 -17.22 -10.55
N LEU A 140 -16.96 -16.13 -9.92
CA LEU A 140 -17.77 -14.94 -9.75
C LEU A 140 -18.06 -14.23 -11.08
N GLU A 141 -17.05 -14.16 -11.97
CA GLU A 141 -17.20 -13.64 -13.33
C GLU A 141 -18.20 -14.49 -14.14
N ALA A 142 -18.06 -15.81 -14.08
CA ALA A 142 -18.97 -16.73 -14.75
C ALA A 142 -20.41 -16.61 -14.25
N ALA A 143 -20.60 -16.25 -12.97
CA ALA A 143 -21.90 -15.96 -12.38
C ALA A 143 -22.46 -14.57 -12.75
N GLY A 144 -21.71 -13.73 -13.48
CA GLY A 144 -22.11 -12.37 -13.86
C GLY A 144 -22.15 -11.39 -12.68
N GLN A 145 -21.45 -11.70 -11.60
CA GLN A 145 -21.43 -10.90 -10.35
C GLN A 145 -20.13 -10.15 -10.13
N ALA A 146 -19.14 -10.30 -11.01
CA ALA A 146 -17.86 -9.61 -10.87
C ALA A 146 -18.02 -8.10 -11.09
N GLY A 147 -17.35 -7.31 -10.23
CA GLY A 147 -17.15 -5.88 -10.44
C GLY A 147 -16.03 -5.60 -11.45
N GLN A 148 -15.70 -4.33 -11.63
CA GLN A 148 -14.54 -3.96 -12.44
C GLN A 148 -13.24 -4.34 -11.71
N PRO A 149 -12.18 -4.78 -12.42
CA PRO A 149 -10.87 -5.00 -11.81
C PRO A 149 -10.34 -3.72 -11.14
N MET A 150 -9.71 -3.85 -9.97
CA MET A 150 -9.18 -2.70 -9.21
C MET A 150 -8.20 -1.83 -10.03
N ASN A 151 -7.53 -2.42 -11.01
CA ASN A 151 -6.59 -1.75 -11.90
C ASN A 151 -7.24 -1.20 -13.19
N SER A 152 -8.55 -1.04 -13.23
CA SER A 152 -9.27 -0.44 -14.36
C SER A 152 -8.96 1.05 -14.51
N TRP A 153 -9.16 1.55 -15.75
CA TRP A 153 -9.09 2.99 -16.00
C TRP A 153 -10.22 3.72 -15.26
N LEU A 154 -9.86 4.84 -14.66
CA LEU A 154 -10.75 5.66 -13.85
C LEU A 154 -10.64 7.11 -14.31
N GLU A 155 -11.76 7.68 -14.76
CA GLU A 155 -11.83 9.08 -15.15
C GLU A 155 -11.71 10.00 -13.92
N ALA A 156 -11.34 11.26 -14.16
CA ALA A 156 -11.22 12.24 -13.09
C ALA A 156 -12.54 12.42 -12.34
N GLY A 157 -12.53 12.22 -11.03
CA GLY A 157 -13.70 12.31 -10.16
C GLY A 157 -14.72 11.17 -10.29
N ALA A 158 -14.43 10.14 -11.11
CA ALA A 158 -15.29 8.97 -11.25
C ALA A 158 -15.02 7.93 -10.15
N SER A 159 -15.93 6.96 -10.04
CA SER A 159 -15.80 5.79 -9.17
C SER A 159 -16.31 4.54 -9.88
N PHE A 160 -15.85 3.39 -9.40
CA PHE A 160 -16.40 2.08 -9.76
C PHE A 160 -16.27 1.13 -8.58
N THR A 161 -17.06 0.04 -8.63
CA THR A 161 -17.01 -1.02 -7.63
C THR A 161 -16.23 -2.21 -8.16
N SER A 162 -15.30 -2.71 -7.35
CA SER A 162 -14.54 -3.94 -7.56
C SER A 162 -14.96 -4.99 -6.54
N ILE A 163 -14.98 -6.26 -6.93
CA ILE A 163 -15.20 -7.36 -5.97
C ILE A 163 -13.98 -8.26 -6.02
N VAL A 164 -13.33 -8.41 -4.88
CA VAL A 164 -12.15 -9.28 -4.71
C VAL A 164 -12.55 -10.48 -3.88
N VAL A 165 -12.22 -11.68 -4.37
CA VAL A 165 -12.56 -12.94 -3.72
C VAL A 165 -11.33 -13.53 -3.05
N PHE A 166 -11.46 -13.88 -1.78
CA PHE A 166 -10.44 -14.62 -1.01
C PHE A 166 -11.00 -15.96 -0.56
N ASP A 167 -10.23 -17.04 -0.64
CA ASP A 167 -10.55 -18.33 -0.04
C ASP A 167 -9.74 -18.45 1.26
N LEU A 168 -10.40 -18.20 2.38
CA LEU A 168 -9.76 -18.12 3.69
C LEU A 168 -10.09 -19.37 4.53
N PRO A 169 -9.16 -19.85 5.38
CA PRO A 169 -9.44 -20.94 6.30
C PRO A 169 -10.65 -20.68 7.18
N VAL A 170 -11.39 -21.74 7.54
CA VAL A 170 -12.61 -21.62 8.39
C VAL A 170 -12.28 -21.07 9.76
N ASP A 171 -11.09 -21.36 10.27
CA ASP A 171 -10.57 -20.98 11.58
C ASP A 171 -9.72 -19.70 11.55
N ILE A 172 -9.81 -18.91 10.49
CA ILE A 172 -9.04 -17.67 10.42
C ILE A 172 -9.44 -16.68 11.51
N HIS A 173 -8.46 -16.22 12.27
CA HIS A 173 -8.66 -15.24 13.33
C HIS A 173 -8.27 -13.84 12.85
N GLN A 174 -9.14 -12.87 13.13
CA GLN A 174 -8.94 -11.44 12.85
C GLN A 174 -8.46 -11.13 11.42
N PRO A 175 -9.15 -11.62 10.36
CA PRO A 175 -8.74 -11.33 9.00
C PRO A 175 -8.81 -9.83 8.73
N ALA A 176 -7.70 -9.28 8.27
CA ALA A 176 -7.53 -7.86 8.02
C ALA A 176 -7.13 -7.61 6.57
N LEU A 177 -7.95 -6.88 5.82
CA LEU A 177 -7.68 -6.51 4.44
C LEU A 177 -6.67 -5.37 4.38
N VAL A 178 -5.68 -5.51 3.51
CA VAL A 178 -4.65 -4.50 3.25
C VAL A 178 -4.69 -4.12 1.78
N PHE A 179 -4.79 -2.82 1.50
CA PHE A 179 -4.58 -2.28 0.15
C PHE A 179 -3.13 -1.89 -0.05
N THR A 180 -2.59 -2.22 -1.22
CA THR A 180 -1.27 -1.77 -1.66
C THR A 180 -1.35 -1.10 -3.01
N HIS A 181 -0.50 -0.10 -3.21
CA HIS A 181 -0.29 0.58 -4.48
C HIS A 181 1.13 1.15 -4.51
N GLY A 182 1.81 1.08 -5.66
CA GLY A 182 3.18 1.55 -5.82
C GLY A 182 4.23 0.44 -5.69
N ALA A 183 5.30 0.54 -6.48
CA ALA A 183 6.38 -0.45 -6.52
C ALA A 183 7.17 -0.53 -5.19
N PHE A 184 7.15 0.54 -4.39
CA PHE A 184 7.87 0.65 -3.11
C PHE A 184 7.03 1.37 -2.06
N PRO A 185 5.86 0.82 -1.65
CA PRO A 185 5.02 1.48 -0.66
C PRO A 185 5.78 1.64 0.66
N GLY A 186 6.04 2.89 1.03
CA GLY A 186 6.59 3.25 2.33
C GLY A 186 8.05 2.88 2.58
N LEU A 187 8.86 2.68 1.54
CA LEU A 187 10.26 2.28 1.72
C LEU A 187 11.19 3.47 1.95
N ILE A 188 10.81 4.66 1.53
CA ILE A 188 11.71 5.82 1.47
C ILE A 188 11.21 6.97 2.36
N ILE A 189 9.89 7.08 2.57
CA ILE A 189 9.30 8.15 3.37
C ILE A 189 8.97 7.63 4.77
N ILE A 190 9.41 8.37 5.79
CA ILE A 190 9.17 8.00 7.19
C ILE A 190 7.66 7.97 7.48
N GLY A 191 7.15 6.84 7.99
CA GLY A 191 5.75 6.67 8.38
C GLY A 191 4.82 6.15 7.29
N GLU A 192 5.23 6.03 6.02
CA GLU A 192 4.39 5.45 4.96
C GLU A 192 4.22 3.93 5.06
N ARG A 193 5.19 3.23 5.65
CA ARG A 193 5.14 1.78 5.85
C ARG A 193 4.13 1.33 6.91
N GLN A 194 3.33 2.24 7.45
CA GLN A 194 2.27 1.86 8.36
C GLN A 194 1.23 1.02 7.61
N THR A 195 1.20 -0.27 7.93
CA THR A 195 0.17 -1.17 7.42
C THR A 195 -1.17 -0.69 7.97
N ARG A 196 -1.99 -0.15 7.09
CA ARG A 196 -3.37 0.20 7.43
C ARG A 196 -4.23 -0.94 6.92
N SER A 197 -4.83 -1.67 7.85
CA SER A 197 -5.68 -2.81 7.55
C SER A 197 -7.13 -2.50 7.93
N ILE A 198 -8.05 -3.17 7.28
CA ILE A 198 -9.48 -3.09 7.56
C ILE A 198 -9.90 -4.46 8.07
N ASP A 199 -10.46 -4.52 9.27
CA ASP A 199 -11.03 -5.75 9.82
C ASP A 199 -12.22 -6.16 8.94
N ILE A 200 -12.12 -7.30 8.26
CA ILE A 200 -13.14 -7.82 7.36
C ILE A 200 -14.02 -8.90 8.00
N ARG A 201 -13.99 -9.04 9.33
CA ARG A 201 -15.02 -9.80 10.01
C ARG A 201 -16.37 -9.15 9.72
N LYS A 202 -17.40 -10.00 9.54
CA LYS A 202 -18.74 -9.50 9.26
C LYS A 202 -19.11 -8.44 10.30
N PRO A 203 -19.49 -7.23 9.91
CA PRO A 203 -20.00 -6.25 10.87
C PRO A 203 -21.22 -6.84 11.54
N THR A 204 -21.19 -6.93 12.85
CA THR A 204 -22.32 -7.35 13.71
C THR A 204 -23.42 -6.31 13.67
#